data_b64b62e644d3c7fdab36c12d9b96eba6
#
_entry.id   b64b62e644d3c7fdab36c12d9b96eba6
#
_cell.length_a   1.000
_cell.length_b   1.000
_cell.length_c   1.000
_cell.angle_alpha   90.00
_cell.angle_beta   90.00
_cell.angle_gamma   90.00
#
_symmetry.space_group_name_H-M   'P 1'
#
loop_
_entity.id
_entity.type
_entity.pdbx_description
1 polymer ?
#
loop_
_entity_poly.entity_id
_entity_poly.type
_entity_poly.pdbx_seq_one_letter_code
_entity_poly.pdbx_strand_id
1 'polypeptide(L)'
;MIQSFAIETDALTKYYGDFEAVRGLTMRVPKGTITGFLGQNGAGKSSTIRMLLGMSRPTRGNGRVLDFDIADEKQSIEMRKRVAYVGEDKRLYDYMTVRQMIDFTKAFYPGWRSETEQKLLDEFRLPPDRSTKKLSKGMRTQLALLLAFARGAELLVLDEPTEGLDPVMAEKVLELVVGAAADGATIFFSSHQIAEVEQIADRILLIDRGQLLLETTLESISTNFRRIRGVYESAPKPATLAIDGVTRIAVDGRVVSVMASHNAVSIAERMRASASAVEVMPMTLKEIVLESLKRDQS
;
A
#
# COMPACT_ATOMS: atom_id res chain seq x y z
N MET A 1 -25.44 0.20 2.60
CA MET A 1 -24.59 0.93 3.59
C MET A 1 -23.70 1.89 2.81
N ILE A 2 -23.60 3.17 3.23
CA ILE A 2 -22.69 4.14 2.60
C ILE A 2 -21.28 3.71 3.01
N GLN A 3 -20.44 3.39 2.04
CA GLN A 3 -19.04 3.03 2.30
C GLN A 3 -18.31 4.26 2.86
N SER A 4 -17.79 4.17 4.08
CA SER A 4 -16.98 5.22 4.70
C SER A 4 -15.49 4.98 4.43
N PHE A 5 -14.74 6.06 4.17
CA PHE A 5 -13.34 5.98 3.86
C PHE A 5 -12.46 6.47 5.03
N ALA A 6 -11.34 5.82 5.24
CA ALA A 6 -10.32 6.27 6.18
C ALA A 6 -9.34 7.26 5.55
N ILE A 7 -9.10 7.11 4.24
CA ILE A 7 -8.25 8.02 3.45
C ILE A 7 -8.97 8.31 2.15
N GLU A 8 -9.03 9.59 1.78
CA GLU A 8 -9.51 10.07 0.49
C GLU A 8 -8.57 11.14 -0.02
N THR A 9 -8.19 11.06 -1.29
CA THR A 9 -7.41 12.11 -1.96
C THR A 9 -8.03 12.45 -3.30
N ASP A 10 -7.89 13.71 -3.70
CA ASP A 10 -8.31 14.20 -5.00
C ASP A 10 -7.18 15.03 -5.62
N ALA A 11 -6.65 14.53 -6.74
CA ALA A 11 -5.56 15.10 -7.51
C ALA A 11 -4.34 15.54 -6.64
N LEU A 12 -4.04 14.78 -5.57
CA LEU A 12 -2.98 15.10 -4.63
C LEU A 12 -1.63 15.15 -5.33
N THR A 13 -0.92 16.28 -5.24
CA THR A 13 0.33 16.51 -5.97
C THR A 13 1.40 17.09 -5.06
N LYS A 14 2.65 16.63 -5.23
CA LYS A 14 3.80 17.13 -4.48
C LYS A 14 5.00 17.38 -5.36
N TYR A 15 5.52 18.59 -5.30
CA TYR A 15 6.81 18.99 -5.85
C TYR A 15 7.85 19.19 -4.76
N TYR A 16 9.09 18.80 -5.03
CA TYR A 16 10.30 19.17 -4.29
C TYR A 16 11.25 19.88 -5.27
N GLY A 17 11.25 21.22 -5.24
CA GLY A 17 11.84 21.99 -6.32
C GLY A 17 11.14 21.67 -7.65
N ASP A 18 11.91 21.28 -8.67
CA ASP A 18 11.39 20.89 -9.99
C ASP A 18 10.98 19.42 -10.08
N PHE A 19 11.26 18.64 -9.04
CA PHE A 19 10.93 17.20 -9.02
C PHE A 19 9.51 16.95 -8.55
N GLU A 20 8.68 16.39 -9.45
CA GLU A 20 7.31 16.02 -9.16
C GLU A 20 7.24 14.61 -8.56
N ALA A 21 7.23 14.54 -7.23
CA ALA A 21 7.26 13.28 -6.49
C ALA A 21 5.90 12.55 -6.44
N VAL A 22 4.80 13.30 -6.48
CA VAL A 22 3.42 12.77 -6.54
C VAL A 22 2.63 13.59 -7.54
N ARG A 23 1.87 12.93 -8.42
CA ARG A 23 1.24 13.51 -9.62
C ARG A 23 -0.23 13.22 -9.67
N GLY A 24 -1.07 14.14 -9.15
CA GLY A 24 -2.51 14.05 -9.25
C GLY A 24 -3.09 12.77 -8.67
N LEU A 25 -2.58 12.30 -7.52
CA LEU A 25 -2.97 11.04 -6.90
C LEU A 25 -4.39 11.13 -6.35
N THR A 26 -5.32 10.40 -6.96
CA THR A 26 -6.70 10.23 -6.48
C THR A 26 -6.89 8.78 -6.06
N MET A 27 -7.17 8.56 -4.77
CA MET A 27 -7.35 7.22 -4.20
C MET A 27 -8.33 7.24 -3.03
N ARG A 28 -8.91 6.08 -2.71
CA ARG A 28 -9.82 5.89 -1.57
C ARG A 28 -9.48 4.62 -0.81
N VAL A 29 -9.31 4.74 0.51
CA VAL A 29 -9.07 3.61 1.42
C VAL A 29 -10.28 3.44 2.31
N PRO A 30 -11.07 2.35 2.17
CA PRO A 30 -12.21 2.08 3.02
C PRO A 30 -11.81 1.82 4.46
N LYS A 31 -12.68 2.20 5.42
CA LYS A 31 -12.50 1.87 6.83
C LYS A 31 -12.59 0.35 7.05
N GLY A 32 -11.77 -0.18 7.97
CA GLY A 32 -11.77 -1.59 8.36
C GLY A 32 -11.15 -2.53 7.31
N THR A 33 -10.36 -2.01 6.36
CA THR A 33 -9.67 -2.84 5.36
C THR A 33 -8.15 -2.76 5.53
N ILE A 34 -7.45 -3.78 5.03
CA ILE A 34 -6.01 -3.79 4.85
C ILE A 34 -5.72 -3.35 3.41
N THR A 35 -5.15 -2.16 3.25
CA THR A 35 -4.77 -1.64 1.93
C THR A 35 -3.26 -1.63 1.78
N GLY A 36 -2.75 -2.40 0.82
CA GLY A 36 -1.35 -2.41 0.41
C GLY A 36 -1.06 -1.30 -0.61
N PHE A 37 -0.11 -0.42 -0.29
CA PHE A 37 0.36 0.64 -1.17
C PHE A 37 1.69 0.21 -1.81
N LEU A 38 1.58 -0.46 -2.94
CA LEU A 38 2.68 -1.13 -3.63
C LEU A 38 3.38 -0.18 -4.61
N GLY A 39 4.70 -0.24 -4.65
CA GLY A 39 5.49 0.51 -5.63
C GLY A 39 6.98 0.37 -5.39
N GLN A 40 7.79 0.59 -6.44
CA GLN A 40 9.24 0.56 -6.33
C GLN A 40 9.79 1.68 -5.44
N ASN A 41 11.06 1.60 -5.06
CA ASN A 41 11.74 2.68 -4.37
C ASN A 41 11.76 3.93 -5.26
N GLY A 42 11.40 5.09 -4.66
CA GLY A 42 11.25 6.33 -5.42
C GLY A 42 9.91 6.50 -6.14
N ALA A 43 8.97 5.56 -6.06
CA ALA A 43 7.65 5.68 -6.69
C ALA A 43 6.75 6.78 -6.11
N GLY A 44 7.10 7.37 -4.95
CA GLY A 44 6.33 8.42 -4.29
C GLY A 44 5.59 7.97 -3.02
N LYS A 45 5.76 6.72 -2.57
CA LYS A 45 5.06 6.15 -1.39
C LYS A 45 5.24 7.00 -0.13
N SER A 46 6.48 7.19 0.33
CA SER A 46 6.77 7.94 1.57
C SER A 46 6.40 9.42 1.45
N SER A 47 6.47 10.02 0.24
CA SER A 47 5.99 11.39 0.01
C SER A 47 4.47 11.49 0.16
N THR A 48 3.74 10.51 -0.37
CA THR A 48 2.29 10.40 -0.19
C THR A 48 1.93 10.24 1.28
N ILE A 49 2.56 9.29 1.99
CA ILE A 49 2.32 9.06 3.42
C ILE A 49 2.58 10.32 4.25
N ARG A 50 3.67 11.05 3.99
CA ARG A 50 3.97 12.31 4.70
C ARG A 50 2.90 13.38 4.47
N MET A 51 2.31 13.47 3.27
CA MET A 51 1.18 14.37 3.01
C MET A 51 -0.07 13.94 3.76
N LEU A 52 -0.43 12.64 3.70
CA LEU A 52 -1.59 12.09 4.41
C LEU A 52 -1.53 12.35 5.92
N LEU A 53 -0.34 12.32 6.51
CA LEU A 53 -0.12 12.59 7.93
C LEU A 53 0.00 14.09 8.28
N GLY A 54 -0.18 15.00 7.30
CA GLY A 54 0.02 16.43 7.50
C GLY A 54 1.47 16.83 7.86
N MET A 55 2.44 15.95 7.59
CA MET A 55 3.88 16.22 7.81
C MET A 55 4.50 16.98 6.64
N SER A 56 3.85 17.01 5.49
CA SER A 56 4.24 17.77 4.31
C SER A 56 2.98 18.31 3.63
N ARG A 57 2.94 19.59 3.35
CA ARG A 57 1.80 20.19 2.65
C ARG A 57 1.78 19.74 1.19
N PRO A 58 0.61 19.37 0.63
CA PRO A 58 0.45 19.19 -0.81
C PRO A 58 0.81 20.47 -1.56
N THR A 59 1.34 20.35 -2.78
CA THR A 59 1.53 21.50 -3.66
C THR A 59 0.24 21.84 -4.40
N ARG A 60 -0.56 20.79 -4.74
CA ARG A 60 -1.89 20.90 -5.35
C ARG A 60 -2.76 19.73 -4.90
N GLY A 61 -4.07 19.83 -5.16
CA GLY A 61 -5.05 18.83 -4.76
C GLY A 61 -5.34 18.87 -3.27
N ASN A 62 -6.16 17.96 -2.81
CA ASN A 62 -6.60 17.89 -1.42
C ASN A 62 -6.65 16.43 -0.94
N GLY A 63 -6.81 16.25 0.37
CA GLY A 63 -6.98 14.93 0.96
C GLY A 63 -7.58 15.00 2.36
N ARG A 64 -8.24 13.91 2.74
CA ARG A 64 -8.79 13.71 4.07
C ARG A 64 -8.33 12.38 4.65
N VAL A 65 -8.06 12.39 5.94
CA VAL A 65 -7.74 11.17 6.72
C VAL A 65 -8.63 11.17 7.95
N LEU A 66 -9.43 10.13 8.13
CA LEU A 66 -10.45 10.02 9.18
C LEU A 66 -11.36 11.27 9.24
N ASP A 67 -11.78 11.75 8.08
CA ASP A 67 -12.61 12.94 7.86
C ASP A 67 -11.91 14.31 8.14
N PHE A 68 -10.65 14.31 8.59
CA PHE A 68 -9.85 15.52 8.81
C PHE A 68 -9.12 15.96 7.55
N ASP A 69 -9.10 17.27 7.29
CA ASP A 69 -8.31 17.85 6.19
C ASP A 69 -6.81 17.81 6.53
N ILE A 70 -6.01 17.19 5.66
CA ILE A 70 -4.55 17.04 5.84
C ILE A 70 -3.78 18.36 5.68
N ALA A 71 -4.36 19.36 5.01
CA ALA A 71 -3.74 20.66 4.80
C ALA A 71 -4.02 21.64 5.95
N ASP A 72 -5.07 21.40 6.74
CA ASP A 72 -5.38 22.18 7.94
C ASP A 72 -4.52 21.70 9.12
N GLU A 73 -3.71 22.61 9.68
CA GLU A 73 -2.78 22.27 10.75
C GLU A 73 -3.47 21.78 12.03
N LYS A 74 -4.58 22.41 12.43
CA LYS A 74 -5.34 22.03 13.63
C LYS A 74 -5.98 20.68 13.45
N GLN A 75 -6.64 20.45 12.31
CA GLN A 75 -7.26 19.16 11.99
C GLN A 75 -6.20 18.06 11.88
N SER A 76 -5.04 18.33 11.29
CA SER A 76 -3.97 17.33 11.17
C SER A 76 -3.38 16.93 12.52
N ILE A 77 -3.40 17.82 13.54
CA ILE A 77 -3.02 17.47 14.92
C ILE A 77 -4.06 16.51 15.54
N GLU A 78 -5.34 16.81 15.42
CA GLU A 78 -6.42 15.95 15.93
C GLU A 78 -6.44 14.58 15.23
N MET A 79 -6.24 14.56 13.91
CA MET A 79 -6.12 13.35 13.12
C MET A 79 -4.98 12.46 13.64
N ARG A 80 -3.78 13.02 13.89
CA ARG A 80 -2.62 12.26 14.40
C ARG A 80 -2.82 11.65 15.78
N LYS A 81 -3.77 12.11 16.59
CA LYS A 81 -4.14 11.44 17.83
C LYS A 81 -4.84 10.09 17.58
N ARG A 82 -5.51 9.93 16.45
CA ARG A 82 -6.27 8.74 16.05
C ARG A 82 -5.52 7.84 15.05
N VAL A 83 -4.37 8.30 14.54
CA VAL A 83 -3.53 7.57 13.56
C VAL A 83 -2.24 7.13 14.22
N ALA A 84 -1.89 5.85 14.14
CA ALA A 84 -0.54 5.38 14.46
C ALA A 84 0.31 5.33 13.19
N TYR A 85 1.55 5.78 13.28
CA TYR A 85 2.49 5.80 12.17
C TYR A 85 3.81 5.12 12.52
N VAL A 86 4.24 4.21 11.65
CA VAL A 86 5.59 3.65 11.66
C VAL A 86 6.27 4.06 10.37
N GLY A 87 7.22 4.98 10.46
CA GLY A 87 7.98 5.45 9.30
C GLY A 87 9.16 4.54 8.98
N GLU A 88 9.69 4.66 7.76
CA GLU A 88 10.87 3.92 7.31
C GLU A 88 12.09 4.14 8.23
N ASP A 89 12.36 5.39 8.66
CA ASP A 89 13.50 5.74 9.54
C ASP A 89 13.38 5.21 10.98
N LYS A 90 12.19 4.77 11.43
CA LYS A 90 11.92 4.30 12.81
C LYS A 90 12.56 5.20 13.86
N ARG A 91 12.28 6.52 13.82
CA ARG A 91 12.90 7.52 14.71
C ARG A 91 12.46 7.31 16.17
N LEU A 92 13.43 7.00 17.02
CA LEU A 92 13.30 6.84 18.47
C LEU A 92 14.25 7.81 19.17
N TYR A 93 13.94 8.19 20.42
CA TYR A 93 14.84 9.04 21.21
C TYR A 93 16.02 8.22 21.73
N ASP A 94 17.19 8.41 21.16
CA ASP A 94 18.40 7.61 21.41
C ASP A 94 18.89 7.61 22.88
N TYR A 95 18.52 8.61 23.68
CA TYR A 95 18.86 8.73 25.10
C TYR A 95 17.90 7.98 26.04
N MET A 96 16.78 7.47 25.54
CA MET A 96 15.81 6.70 26.32
C MET A 96 16.12 5.20 26.27
N THR A 97 15.76 4.48 27.33
CA THR A 97 15.64 3.02 27.30
C THR A 97 14.34 2.59 26.59
N VAL A 98 14.23 1.29 26.26
CA VAL A 98 12.99 0.73 25.70
C VAL A 98 11.80 1.04 26.61
N ARG A 99 11.93 0.78 27.94
CA ARG A 99 10.88 1.07 28.91
C ARG A 99 10.52 2.55 28.96
N GLN A 100 11.51 3.43 29.03
CA GLN A 100 11.29 4.87 29.04
C GLN A 100 10.59 5.36 27.75
N MET A 101 10.92 4.78 26.59
CA MET A 101 10.28 5.12 25.34
C MET A 101 8.81 4.70 25.30
N ILE A 102 8.49 3.51 25.87
CA ILE A 102 7.11 3.02 26.04
C ILE A 102 6.33 3.94 26.97
N ASP A 103 6.84 4.20 28.18
CA ASP A 103 6.17 5.02 29.19
C ASP A 103 5.93 6.45 28.72
N PHE A 104 6.93 7.03 28.04
CA PHE A 104 6.83 8.34 27.41
C PHE A 104 5.71 8.38 26.37
N THR A 105 5.68 7.39 25.48
CA THR A 105 4.66 7.34 24.42
C THR A 105 3.27 7.12 25.02
N LYS A 106 3.13 6.20 25.94
CA LYS A 106 1.89 5.85 26.63
C LYS A 106 1.21 7.06 27.26
N ALA A 107 1.97 7.99 27.81
CA ALA A 107 1.45 9.20 28.45
C ALA A 107 0.62 10.11 27.53
N PHE A 108 0.79 10.02 26.22
CA PHE A 108 0.05 10.82 25.23
C PHE A 108 -1.22 10.15 24.70
N TYR A 109 -1.45 8.85 25.00
CA TYR A 109 -2.54 8.07 24.41
C TYR A 109 -3.41 7.41 25.46
N PRO A 110 -4.55 8.02 25.82
CA PRO A 110 -5.47 7.46 26.85
C PRO A 110 -6.00 6.06 26.48
N GLY A 111 -6.09 5.74 25.19
CA GLY A 111 -6.53 4.43 24.68
C GLY A 111 -5.42 3.37 24.62
N TRP A 112 -4.32 3.55 25.34
CA TRP A 112 -3.18 2.64 25.32
C TRP A 112 -3.54 1.23 25.79
N ARG A 113 -3.24 0.23 24.95
CA ARG A 113 -3.52 -1.20 25.18
C ARG A 113 -2.36 -1.86 25.92
N SER A 114 -2.41 -1.90 27.25
CA SER A 114 -1.32 -2.45 28.08
C SER A 114 -1.11 -3.96 27.86
N GLU A 115 -2.16 -4.71 27.52
CA GLU A 115 -2.03 -6.14 27.16
C GLU A 115 -1.24 -6.32 25.86
N THR A 116 -1.50 -5.49 24.85
CA THR A 116 -0.74 -5.49 23.59
C THR A 116 0.72 -5.08 23.84
N GLU A 117 0.96 -4.07 24.69
CA GLU A 117 2.31 -3.67 25.10
C GLU A 117 3.08 -4.86 25.67
N GLN A 118 2.52 -5.53 26.68
CA GLN A 118 3.21 -6.64 27.36
C GLN A 118 3.44 -7.82 26.40
N LYS A 119 2.40 -8.21 25.65
CA LYS A 119 2.49 -9.28 24.65
C LYS A 119 3.62 -9.02 23.67
N LEU A 120 3.69 -7.83 23.07
CA LEU A 120 4.69 -7.51 22.06
C LEU A 120 6.10 -7.30 22.66
N LEU A 121 6.20 -6.81 23.91
CA LEU A 121 7.48 -6.71 24.60
C LEU A 121 8.12 -8.08 24.78
N ASP A 122 7.33 -9.08 25.19
CA ASP A 122 7.76 -10.45 25.41
C ASP A 122 8.04 -11.16 24.07
N GLU A 123 7.14 -11.02 23.12
CA GLU A 123 7.23 -11.68 21.81
C GLU A 123 8.44 -11.22 20.99
N PHE A 124 8.73 -9.92 21.00
CA PHE A 124 9.89 -9.31 20.36
C PHE A 124 11.18 -9.46 21.20
N ARG A 125 11.06 -9.95 22.43
CA ARG A 125 12.18 -10.08 23.38
C ARG A 125 12.97 -8.78 23.52
N LEU A 126 12.26 -7.65 23.57
CA LEU A 126 12.91 -6.34 23.70
C LEU A 126 13.43 -6.15 25.11
N PRO A 127 14.74 -5.87 25.30
CA PRO A 127 15.30 -5.64 26.63
C PRO A 127 14.88 -4.28 27.20
N PRO A 128 14.05 -4.22 28.28
CA PRO A 128 13.44 -2.97 28.74
C PRO A 128 14.46 -1.88 29.14
N ASP A 129 15.59 -2.29 29.71
CA ASP A 129 16.60 -1.37 30.25
C ASP A 129 17.67 -0.96 29.22
N ARG A 130 17.62 -1.54 28.02
CA ARG A 130 18.59 -1.18 26.96
C ARG A 130 18.23 0.14 26.32
N SER A 131 19.23 1.03 26.18
CA SER A 131 19.06 2.27 25.42
C SER A 131 18.68 1.99 23.96
N THR A 132 17.72 2.75 23.43
CA THR A 132 17.26 2.64 22.04
C THR A 132 18.40 2.84 21.03
N LYS A 133 19.43 3.66 21.36
CA LYS A 133 20.64 3.83 20.55
C LYS A 133 21.39 2.51 20.33
N LYS A 134 21.33 1.59 21.29
CA LYS A 134 22.03 0.30 21.26
C LYS A 134 21.20 -0.84 20.66
N LEU A 135 19.99 -0.55 20.18
CA LEU A 135 19.15 -1.52 19.48
C LEU A 135 19.65 -1.75 18.05
N SER A 136 19.56 -3.00 17.56
CA SER A 136 19.73 -3.29 16.15
C SER A 136 18.64 -2.64 15.29
N LYS A 137 18.82 -2.54 13.96
CA LYS A 137 17.80 -2.02 13.04
C LYS A 137 16.46 -2.77 13.24
N GLY A 138 16.50 -4.11 13.29
CA GLY A 138 15.33 -4.94 13.53
C GLY A 138 14.65 -4.66 14.88
N MET A 139 15.43 -4.57 15.98
CA MET A 139 14.86 -4.22 17.29
C MET A 139 14.25 -2.83 17.34
N ARG A 140 14.80 -1.85 16.61
CA ARG A 140 14.19 -0.51 16.47
C ARG A 140 12.85 -0.58 15.74
N THR A 141 12.78 -1.39 14.67
CA THR A 141 11.51 -1.67 13.96
C THR A 141 10.48 -2.32 14.89
N GLN A 142 10.88 -3.35 15.64
CA GLN A 142 10.03 -4.03 16.62
C GLN A 142 9.48 -3.08 17.69
N LEU A 143 10.34 -2.21 18.25
CA LEU A 143 9.90 -1.21 19.23
C LEU A 143 8.93 -0.19 18.60
N ALA A 144 9.21 0.31 17.40
CA ALA A 144 8.31 1.23 16.70
C ALA A 144 6.93 0.59 16.43
N LEU A 145 6.90 -0.68 16.03
CA LEU A 145 5.67 -1.46 15.85
C LEU A 145 4.92 -1.64 17.15
N LEU A 146 5.62 -2.05 18.26
CA LEU A 146 5.00 -2.15 19.57
C LEU A 146 4.31 -0.83 19.96
N LEU A 147 5.03 0.29 19.85
CA LEU A 147 4.48 1.61 20.14
C LEU A 147 3.25 1.95 19.30
N ALA A 148 3.23 1.57 18.02
CA ALA A 148 2.11 1.84 17.12
C ALA A 148 0.88 0.96 17.44
N PHE A 149 1.07 -0.34 17.62
CA PHE A 149 -0.04 -1.27 17.90
C PHE A 149 -0.65 -1.06 19.30
N ALA A 150 0.18 -0.74 20.31
CA ALA A 150 -0.29 -0.49 21.67
C ALA A 150 -1.13 0.81 21.80
N ARG A 151 -1.07 1.74 20.84
CA ARG A 151 -1.86 2.99 20.85
C ARG A 151 -3.36 2.80 20.71
N GLY A 152 -3.83 1.67 20.16
CA GLY A 152 -5.24 1.45 19.88
C GLY A 152 -5.81 2.43 18.84
N ALA A 153 -5.02 2.78 17.81
CA ALA A 153 -5.39 3.73 16.77
C ALA A 153 -6.47 3.18 15.84
N GLU A 154 -7.29 4.08 15.28
CA GLU A 154 -8.32 3.74 14.28
C GLU A 154 -7.71 3.45 12.90
N LEU A 155 -6.58 4.09 12.59
CA LEU A 155 -5.81 3.89 11.36
C LEU A 155 -4.34 3.67 11.70
N LEU A 156 -3.78 2.57 11.19
CA LEU A 156 -2.35 2.32 11.21
C LEU A 156 -1.78 2.61 9.82
N VAL A 157 -0.81 3.53 9.76
CA VAL A 157 -0.04 3.83 8.55
C VAL A 157 1.36 3.29 8.75
N LEU A 158 1.73 2.28 7.97
CA LEU A 158 2.99 1.55 8.13
C LEU A 158 3.84 1.71 6.85
N ASP A 159 4.98 2.40 6.97
CA ASP A 159 5.88 2.61 5.83
C ASP A 159 7.00 1.58 5.87
N GLU A 160 6.93 0.59 4.98
CA GLU A 160 7.84 -0.57 4.87
C GLU A 160 8.02 -1.27 6.25
N PRO A 161 6.95 -1.85 6.84
CA PRO A 161 6.97 -2.32 8.24
C PRO A 161 7.87 -3.53 8.47
N THR A 162 8.18 -4.31 7.44
CA THR A 162 8.99 -5.53 7.48
C THR A 162 10.44 -5.28 7.10
N GLU A 163 10.76 -4.07 6.61
CA GLU A 163 12.11 -3.76 6.13
C GLU A 163 13.18 -3.91 7.23
N GLY A 164 14.21 -4.69 6.93
CA GLY A 164 15.33 -4.96 7.84
C GLY A 164 15.04 -5.98 8.93
N LEU A 165 13.92 -6.70 8.84
CA LEU A 165 13.60 -7.88 9.65
C LEU A 165 14.03 -9.16 8.93
N ASP A 166 14.32 -10.20 9.71
CA ASP A 166 14.46 -11.55 9.17
C ASP A 166 13.08 -12.11 8.74
N PRO A 167 13.02 -13.15 7.90
CA PRO A 167 11.76 -13.67 7.38
C PRO A 167 10.75 -14.11 8.45
N VAL A 168 11.23 -14.71 9.57
CA VAL A 168 10.34 -15.16 10.65
C VAL A 168 9.70 -13.97 11.35
N MET A 169 10.47 -12.91 11.58
CA MET A 169 9.97 -11.72 12.21
C MET A 169 9.06 -10.91 11.26
N ALA A 170 9.37 -10.88 9.96
CA ALA A 170 8.51 -10.26 8.96
C ALA A 170 7.12 -10.92 8.93
N GLU A 171 7.06 -12.26 8.92
CA GLU A 171 5.81 -13.02 9.01
C GLU A 171 4.99 -12.64 10.25
N LYS A 172 5.64 -12.58 11.42
CA LYS A 172 4.99 -12.13 12.65
C LYS A 172 4.40 -10.73 12.56
N VAL A 173 5.09 -9.80 11.92
CA VAL A 173 4.58 -8.44 11.71
C VAL A 173 3.34 -8.46 10.83
N LEU A 174 3.32 -9.27 9.77
CA LEU A 174 2.13 -9.43 8.92
C LEU A 174 0.96 -10.04 9.69
N GLU A 175 1.19 -11.03 10.56
CA GLU A 175 0.16 -11.59 11.46
C GLU A 175 -0.40 -10.51 12.41
N LEU A 176 0.45 -9.65 12.97
CA LEU A 176 0.02 -8.54 13.83
C LEU A 176 -0.82 -7.52 13.07
N VAL A 177 -0.50 -7.23 11.81
CA VAL A 177 -1.29 -6.36 10.93
C VAL A 177 -2.68 -6.94 10.72
N VAL A 178 -2.77 -8.25 10.40
CA VAL A 178 -4.06 -8.95 10.23
C VAL A 178 -4.86 -8.95 11.52
N GLY A 179 -4.20 -9.21 12.67
CA GLY A 179 -4.85 -9.17 13.99
C GLY A 179 -5.43 -7.79 14.31
N ALA A 180 -4.68 -6.71 14.05
CA ALA A 180 -5.16 -5.35 14.29
C ALA A 180 -6.36 -4.98 13.40
N ALA A 181 -6.39 -5.46 12.15
CA ALA A 181 -7.53 -5.28 11.25
C ALA A 181 -8.76 -6.06 11.75
N ALA A 182 -8.58 -7.28 12.23
CA ALA A 182 -9.65 -8.09 12.84
C ALA A 182 -10.23 -7.41 14.10
N ASP A 183 -9.41 -6.66 14.85
CA ASP A 183 -9.82 -5.82 15.97
C ASP A 183 -10.54 -4.51 15.54
N GLY A 184 -10.75 -4.30 14.25
CA GLY A 184 -11.48 -3.17 13.67
C GLY A 184 -10.62 -1.97 13.25
N ALA A 185 -9.29 -2.04 13.32
CA ALA A 185 -8.43 -0.99 12.79
C ALA A 185 -8.41 -0.99 11.26
N THR A 186 -8.27 0.19 10.67
CA THR A 186 -7.92 0.31 9.24
C THR A 186 -6.40 0.27 9.09
N ILE A 187 -5.91 -0.46 8.09
CA ILE A 187 -4.49 -0.57 7.83
C ILE A 187 -4.16 -0.01 6.44
N PHE A 188 -3.20 0.89 6.40
CA PHE A 188 -2.59 1.38 5.16
C PHE A 188 -1.08 1.15 5.26
N PHE A 189 -0.56 0.17 4.52
CA PHE A 189 0.85 -0.15 4.58
C PHE A 189 1.52 -0.06 3.21
N SER A 190 2.70 0.54 3.17
CA SER A 190 3.52 0.54 1.97
C SER A 190 4.43 -0.68 1.94
N SER A 191 4.64 -1.23 0.75
CA SER A 191 5.67 -2.24 0.50
C SER A 191 6.16 -2.17 -0.94
N HIS A 192 7.39 -2.59 -1.18
CA HIS A 192 7.92 -2.90 -2.50
C HIS A 192 7.91 -4.41 -2.79
N GLN A 193 7.51 -5.22 -1.81
CA GLN A 193 7.44 -6.69 -1.90
C GLN A 193 6.00 -7.13 -2.22
N ILE A 194 5.81 -7.65 -3.43
CA ILE A 194 4.49 -8.10 -3.91
C ILE A 194 3.93 -9.22 -3.02
N ALA A 195 4.80 -10.13 -2.54
CA ALA A 195 4.40 -11.27 -1.72
C ALA A 195 3.74 -10.86 -0.38
N GLU A 196 4.25 -9.81 0.28
CA GLU A 196 3.66 -9.30 1.52
C GLU A 196 2.24 -8.74 1.28
N VAL A 197 2.08 -7.99 0.18
CA VAL A 197 0.78 -7.42 -0.19
C VAL A 197 -0.21 -8.53 -0.56
N GLU A 198 0.24 -9.53 -1.34
CA GLU A 198 -0.58 -10.68 -1.76
C GLU A 198 -1.05 -11.53 -0.57
N GLN A 199 -0.26 -11.57 0.51
CA GLN A 199 -0.53 -12.38 1.70
C GLN A 199 -1.64 -11.80 2.58
N ILE A 200 -1.69 -10.47 2.76
CA ILE A 200 -2.54 -9.86 3.79
C ILE A 200 -3.50 -8.77 3.31
N ALA A 201 -3.31 -8.20 2.11
CA ALA A 201 -4.09 -7.05 1.69
C ALA A 201 -5.47 -7.45 1.14
N ASP A 202 -6.51 -6.69 1.51
CA ASP A 202 -7.82 -6.76 0.84
C ASP A 202 -7.80 -5.96 -0.45
N ARG A 203 -7.11 -4.83 -0.44
CA ARG A 203 -7.02 -3.86 -1.54
C ARG A 203 -5.58 -3.52 -1.88
N ILE A 204 -5.35 -3.20 -3.13
CA ILE A 204 -4.04 -2.89 -3.67
C ILE A 204 -4.12 -1.57 -4.42
N LEU A 205 -3.20 -0.68 -4.09
CA LEU A 205 -2.93 0.56 -4.80
C LEU A 205 -1.48 0.47 -5.32
N LEU A 206 -1.30 0.39 -6.64
CA LEU A 206 0.03 0.38 -7.26
C LEU A 206 0.39 1.78 -7.72
N ILE A 207 1.49 2.31 -7.19
CA ILE A 207 2.04 3.60 -7.60
C ILE A 207 3.37 3.42 -8.34
N ASP A 208 3.55 4.18 -9.41
CA ASP A 208 4.84 4.35 -10.08
C ASP A 208 5.05 5.81 -10.47
N ARG A 209 6.26 6.34 -10.23
CA ARG A 209 6.65 7.73 -10.55
C ARG A 209 5.61 8.78 -10.15
N GLY A 210 5.04 8.61 -8.97
CA GLY A 210 4.06 9.52 -8.40
C GLY A 210 2.63 9.36 -8.91
N GLN A 211 2.33 8.42 -9.80
CA GLN A 211 1.00 8.18 -10.37
C GLN A 211 0.41 6.86 -9.91
N LEU A 212 -0.89 6.82 -9.66
CA LEU A 212 -1.62 5.58 -9.41
C LEU A 212 -1.81 4.84 -10.75
N LEU A 213 -1.25 3.64 -10.84
CA LEU A 213 -1.36 2.79 -12.03
C LEU A 213 -2.49 1.77 -11.93
N LEU A 214 -2.78 1.30 -10.71
CA LEU A 214 -3.79 0.28 -10.46
C LEU A 214 -4.41 0.50 -9.09
N GLU A 215 -5.74 0.39 -9.04
CA GLU A 215 -6.53 0.23 -7.83
C GLU A 215 -7.44 -0.98 -8.00
N THR A 216 -7.30 -2.00 -7.14
CA THR A 216 -8.05 -3.26 -7.25
C THR A 216 -8.13 -3.97 -5.89
N THR A 217 -8.87 -5.09 -5.83
CA THR A 217 -8.89 -6.01 -4.70
C THR A 217 -8.23 -7.34 -5.07
N LEU A 218 -7.70 -8.08 -4.09
CA LEU A 218 -7.18 -9.43 -4.35
C LEU A 218 -8.27 -10.36 -4.90
N GLU A 219 -9.51 -10.21 -4.44
CA GLU A 219 -10.66 -10.95 -4.98
C GLU A 219 -10.86 -10.66 -6.48
N SER A 220 -10.83 -9.38 -6.88
CA SER A 220 -10.95 -8.99 -8.29
C SER A 220 -9.80 -9.55 -9.15
N ILE A 221 -8.58 -9.61 -8.60
CA ILE A 221 -7.45 -10.23 -9.32
C ILE A 221 -7.75 -11.68 -9.64
N SER A 222 -8.17 -12.46 -8.65
CA SER A 222 -8.44 -13.90 -8.84
C SER A 222 -9.62 -14.15 -9.77
N THR A 223 -10.68 -13.36 -9.68
CA THR A 223 -11.92 -13.57 -10.42
C THR A 223 -11.92 -12.97 -11.82
N ASN A 224 -11.37 -11.75 -11.99
CA ASN A 224 -11.60 -10.94 -13.19
C ASN A 224 -10.38 -10.78 -14.08
N PHE A 225 -9.16 -10.67 -13.49
CA PHE A 225 -7.98 -10.41 -14.31
C PHE A 225 -7.58 -11.64 -15.12
N ARG A 226 -7.48 -11.43 -16.45
CA ARG A 226 -7.10 -12.48 -17.41
C ARG A 226 -6.08 -11.96 -18.41
N ARG A 227 -5.14 -12.82 -18.76
CA ARG A 227 -4.28 -12.66 -19.93
C ARG A 227 -4.92 -13.41 -21.08
N ILE A 228 -5.19 -12.72 -22.19
CA ILE A 228 -5.74 -13.29 -23.40
C ILE A 228 -4.66 -13.19 -24.49
N ARG A 229 -4.21 -14.33 -25.00
CA ARG A 229 -3.21 -14.42 -26.06
C ARG A 229 -3.85 -14.89 -27.36
N GLY A 230 -3.64 -14.15 -28.42
CA GLY A 230 -4.11 -14.51 -29.76
C GLY A 230 -2.95 -14.64 -30.73
N VAL A 231 -2.98 -15.65 -31.59
CA VAL A 231 -2.05 -15.83 -32.69
C VAL A 231 -2.74 -15.41 -33.99
N TYR A 232 -2.12 -14.55 -34.77
CA TYR A 232 -2.69 -13.97 -35.98
C TYR A 232 -1.81 -14.27 -37.20
N GLU A 233 -2.39 -14.34 -38.39
CA GLU A 233 -1.60 -14.36 -39.63
C GLU A 233 -0.90 -13.02 -39.84
N SER A 234 -1.63 -11.92 -39.57
CA SER A 234 -1.11 -10.55 -39.52
C SER A 234 -1.67 -9.87 -38.27
N ALA A 235 -0.81 -9.33 -37.40
CA ALA A 235 -1.22 -8.71 -36.16
C ALA A 235 -2.21 -7.56 -36.39
N PRO A 236 -3.37 -7.53 -35.68
CA PRO A 236 -4.31 -6.44 -35.80
C PRO A 236 -3.72 -5.16 -35.20
N LYS A 237 -4.21 -4.01 -35.65
CA LYS A 237 -3.85 -2.73 -35.02
C LYS A 237 -4.33 -2.75 -33.54
N PRO A 238 -3.50 -2.36 -32.55
CA PRO A 238 -3.89 -2.35 -31.13
C PRO A 238 -5.23 -1.64 -30.87
N ALA A 239 -5.48 -0.54 -31.56
CA ALA A 239 -6.72 0.24 -31.42
C ALA A 239 -8.00 -0.58 -31.69
N THR A 240 -7.95 -1.66 -32.48
CA THR A 240 -9.12 -2.51 -32.75
C THR A 240 -9.47 -3.44 -31.58
N LEU A 241 -8.53 -3.62 -30.66
CA LEU A 241 -8.66 -4.44 -29.45
C LEU A 241 -8.81 -3.58 -28.18
N ALA A 242 -8.72 -2.25 -28.30
CA ALA A 242 -8.93 -1.32 -27.19
C ALA A 242 -10.43 -1.17 -26.90
N ILE A 243 -10.99 -2.13 -26.17
CA ILE A 243 -12.39 -2.17 -25.75
C ILE A 243 -12.48 -2.18 -24.22
N ASP A 244 -13.67 -1.97 -23.71
CA ASP A 244 -13.93 -1.97 -22.26
C ASP A 244 -13.41 -3.24 -21.59
N GLY A 245 -12.70 -3.06 -20.48
CA GLY A 245 -12.02 -4.15 -19.75
C GLY A 245 -10.58 -4.39 -20.17
N VAL A 246 -10.11 -3.87 -21.31
CA VAL A 246 -8.71 -3.97 -21.72
C VAL A 246 -7.89 -2.90 -21.03
N THR A 247 -6.90 -3.33 -20.24
CA THR A 247 -5.98 -2.44 -19.54
C THR A 247 -4.63 -2.32 -20.24
N ARG A 248 -4.24 -3.34 -21.03
CA ARG A 248 -2.98 -3.34 -21.78
C ARG A 248 -3.07 -4.25 -23.00
N ILE A 249 -2.38 -3.83 -24.06
CA ILE A 249 -2.18 -4.63 -25.29
C ILE A 249 -0.68 -4.64 -25.58
N ALA A 250 -0.12 -5.83 -25.79
CA ALA A 250 1.25 -6.02 -26.26
C ALA A 250 1.23 -6.85 -27.55
N VAL A 251 2.00 -6.42 -28.54
CA VAL A 251 2.13 -7.10 -29.82
C VAL A 251 3.58 -7.55 -29.99
N ASP A 252 3.76 -8.84 -30.22
CA ASP A 252 5.05 -9.45 -30.50
C ASP A 252 4.94 -10.33 -31.76
N GLY A 253 5.34 -9.77 -32.89
CA GLY A 253 5.19 -10.40 -34.20
C GLY A 253 3.73 -10.76 -34.49
N ARG A 254 3.43 -12.06 -34.58
CA ARG A 254 2.07 -12.59 -34.78
C ARG A 254 1.27 -12.82 -33.49
N VAL A 255 1.90 -12.66 -32.35
CA VAL A 255 1.27 -12.90 -31.05
C VAL A 255 0.79 -11.58 -30.47
N VAL A 256 -0.48 -11.50 -30.14
CA VAL A 256 -1.05 -10.36 -29.38
C VAL A 256 -1.44 -10.85 -28.01
N SER A 257 -0.97 -10.16 -26.98
CA SER A 257 -1.31 -10.41 -25.58
C SER A 257 -2.10 -9.23 -25.03
N VAL A 258 -3.29 -9.52 -24.49
CA VAL A 258 -4.17 -8.52 -23.89
C VAL A 258 -4.29 -8.82 -22.40
N MET A 259 -4.10 -7.80 -21.56
CA MET A 259 -4.46 -7.84 -20.14
C MET A 259 -5.86 -7.26 -19.99
N ALA A 260 -6.77 -8.07 -19.49
CA ALA A 260 -8.15 -7.69 -19.21
C ALA A 260 -8.38 -7.65 -17.69
N SER A 261 -9.00 -6.56 -17.18
CA SER A 261 -9.43 -6.42 -15.79
C SER A 261 -10.87 -6.90 -15.56
N HIS A 262 -11.65 -6.99 -16.64
CA HIS A 262 -13.02 -7.53 -16.70
C HIS A 262 -13.38 -7.82 -18.17
N ASN A 263 -14.57 -8.34 -18.42
CA ASN A 263 -15.09 -8.66 -19.78
C ASN A 263 -14.20 -9.62 -20.60
N ALA A 264 -13.38 -10.45 -19.95
CA ALA A 264 -12.41 -11.32 -20.62
C ALA A 264 -13.03 -12.24 -21.68
N VAL A 265 -14.28 -12.70 -21.46
CA VAL A 265 -15.00 -13.57 -22.42
C VAL A 265 -15.27 -12.82 -23.73
N SER A 266 -15.87 -11.63 -23.64
CA SER A 266 -16.17 -10.79 -24.83
C SER A 266 -14.91 -10.38 -25.58
N ILE A 267 -13.82 -10.07 -24.84
CA ILE A 267 -12.52 -9.76 -25.44
C ILE A 267 -11.98 -10.98 -26.19
N ALA A 268 -12.02 -12.15 -25.58
CA ALA A 268 -11.56 -13.38 -26.21
C ALA A 268 -12.39 -13.75 -27.46
N GLU A 269 -13.71 -13.58 -27.45
CA GLU A 269 -14.58 -13.81 -28.62
C GLU A 269 -14.22 -12.85 -29.77
N ARG A 270 -14.01 -11.58 -29.45
CA ARG A 270 -13.57 -10.59 -30.45
C ARG A 270 -12.23 -10.96 -31.07
N MET A 271 -11.28 -11.44 -30.26
CA MET A 271 -9.99 -11.90 -30.75
C MET A 271 -10.13 -13.14 -31.63
N ARG A 272 -11.02 -14.10 -31.27
CA ARG A 272 -11.30 -15.32 -32.07
C ARG A 272 -11.84 -15.04 -33.47
N ALA A 273 -12.49 -13.91 -33.68
CA ALA A 273 -13.02 -13.55 -35.00
C ALA A 273 -11.93 -13.40 -36.08
N SER A 274 -10.66 -13.16 -35.70
CA SER A 274 -9.56 -12.94 -36.64
C SER A 274 -8.25 -13.65 -36.25
N ALA A 275 -8.17 -14.25 -35.07
CA ALA A 275 -7.02 -15.03 -34.63
C ALA A 275 -7.16 -16.51 -35.04
N SER A 276 -6.07 -17.16 -35.39
CA SER A 276 -6.00 -18.59 -35.64
C SER A 276 -6.11 -19.44 -34.35
N ALA A 277 -5.68 -18.86 -33.21
CA ALA A 277 -5.80 -19.47 -31.89
C ALA A 277 -5.96 -18.39 -30.83
N VAL A 278 -6.76 -18.64 -29.77
CA VAL A 278 -6.93 -17.75 -28.62
C VAL A 278 -6.90 -18.57 -27.33
N GLU A 279 -6.04 -18.18 -26.42
CA GLU A 279 -5.88 -18.75 -25.09
C GLU A 279 -6.25 -17.71 -24.03
N VAL A 280 -6.93 -18.13 -22.96
CA VAL A 280 -7.32 -17.27 -21.83
C VAL A 280 -6.75 -17.87 -20.55
N MET A 281 -5.93 -17.11 -19.83
CA MET A 281 -5.23 -17.55 -18.63
C MET A 281 -5.53 -16.61 -17.45
N PRO A 282 -5.66 -17.11 -16.21
CA PRO A 282 -5.67 -16.25 -15.04
C PRO A 282 -4.34 -15.51 -14.90
N MET A 283 -4.36 -14.39 -14.20
CA MET A 283 -3.15 -13.62 -13.89
C MET A 283 -2.93 -13.54 -12.38
N THR A 284 -1.67 -13.64 -11.97
CA THR A 284 -1.22 -13.39 -10.60
C THR A 284 -1.02 -11.89 -10.39
N LEU A 285 -1.04 -11.44 -9.11
CA LEU A 285 -0.70 -10.05 -8.76
C LEU A 285 0.68 -9.66 -9.32
N LYS A 286 1.66 -10.55 -9.19
CA LYS A 286 3.02 -10.31 -9.72
C LYS A 286 3.01 -10.01 -11.23
N GLU A 287 2.26 -10.78 -12.00
CA GLU A 287 2.17 -10.57 -13.44
C GLU A 287 1.46 -9.26 -13.80
N ILE A 288 0.38 -8.93 -13.07
CA ILE A 288 -0.36 -7.67 -13.27
C ILE A 288 0.56 -6.49 -12.97
N VAL A 289 1.28 -6.51 -11.85
CA VAL A 289 2.23 -5.45 -11.48
C VAL A 289 3.32 -5.31 -12.53
N LEU A 290 3.94 -6.42 -12.97
CA LEU A 290 4.98 -6.38 -13.99
C LEU A 290 4.48 -5.83 -15.33
N GLU A 291 3.26 -6.20 -15.72
CA GLU A 291 2.65 -5.66 -16.95
C GLU A 291 2.30 -4.17 -16.80
N SER A 292 1.76 -3.76 -15.64
CA SER A 292 1.42 -2.34 -15.38
C SER A 292 2.64 -1.42 -15.34
N LEU A 293 3.80 -1.94 -14.92
CA LEU A 293 5.07 -1.19 -14.88
C LEU A 293 5.77 -1.10 -16.25
N LYS A 294 5.46 -2.00 -17.19
CA LYS A 294 5.99 -1.90 -18.56
C LYS A 294 5.31 -0.72 -19.25
N ARG A 295 6.05 0.31 -19.62
CA ARG A 295 5.53 1.39 -20.46
C ARG A 295 5.39 0.91 -21.90
N ASP A 296 4.41 1.46 -22.61
CA ASP A 296 4.40 1.34 -24.05
C ASP A 296 5.70 1.96 -24.57
N GLN A 297 6.54 1.13 -25.20
CA GLN A 297 7.64 1.61 -26.01
C GLN A 297 7.00 2.14 -27.30
N SER A 298 6.52 3.38 -27.24
CA SER A 298 6.06 4.15 -28.39
C SER A 298 7.16 5.11 -28.83
#